data_74ee2b4a87dcd04a1b399f8917a87571
#
_entry.id   74ee2b4a87dcd04a1b399f8917a87571
#
_cell.length_a   1.000
_cell.length_b   1.000
_cell.length_c   1.000
_cell.angle_alpha   90.00
_cell.angle_beta   90.00
_cell.angle_gamma   90.00
#
_symmetry.space_group_name_H-M   'P 1'
#
loop_
_entity.id
_entity.type
_entity.pdbx_description
1 polymer ?
#
loop_
_entity_poly.entity_id
_entity_poly.type
_entity_poly.pdbx_seq_one_letter_code
_entity_poly.pdbx_strand_id
1 'polypeptide(L)'
;YMEEHGYQTESYGVGAHDTYLKEPVYNFEMHRVLFSEKPGAEWNQYYQDVKDRLIKDGSNSFGYHFEENDLYIYVIAHAYKHHKGSGTGIRTLTDCYILNEAYVDHFDYEYIGQELAVFGASEFEQTLRSLAHKIFASEDMGQKNRLTEQERELLTELMYSGTYGTVAGMV
;
A
#
# COMPACT_ATOMS: atom_id res chain seq x y z
N TYR A 1 25.84 7.40 9.97
CA TYR A 1 24.87 8.52 9.98
C TYR A 1 23.76 8.30 11.02
N MET A 2 22.98 7.20 10.96
CA MET A 2 21.86 6.97 11.88
C MET A 2 22.32 6.91 13.34
N GLU A 3 23.36 6.16 13.65
CA GLU A 3 23.92 6.03 14.99
C GLU A 3 24.50 7.37 15.52
N GLU A 4 25.18 8.14 14.67
CA GLU A 4 25.68 9.50 14.99
C GLU A 4 24.55 10.48 15.33
N HIS A 5 23.32 10.19 14.88
CA HIS A 5 22.12 10.98 15.19
C HIS A 5 21.27 10.39 16.33
N GLY A 6 21.83 9.41 17.05
CA GLY A 6 21.25 8.83 18.26
C GLY A 6 20.20 7.75 17.99
N TYR A 7 20.20 7.16 16.82
CA TYR A 7 19.39 5.98 16.52
C TYR A 7 20.14 4.70 16.89
N GLN A 8 19.41 3.72 17.39
CA GLN A 8 19.92 2.37 17.60
C GLN A 8 19.52 1.48 16.44
N THR A 9 20.46 0.74 15.89
CA THR A 9 20.22 -0.24 14.84
C THR A 9 19.59 -1.49 15.44
N GLU A 10 18.34 -1.79 15.08
CA GLU A 10 17.67 -3.02 15.47
C GLU A 10 17.95 -4.14 14.48
N SER A 11 17.85 -3.84 13.17
CA SER A 11 18.22 -4.78 12.09
C SER A 11 18.98 -4.05 10.99
N TYR A 12 20.00 -4.71 10.42
CA TYR A 12 20.78 -4.19 9.30
C TYR A 12 21.19 -5.31 8.34
N GLY A 13 20.96 -5.12 7.07
CA GLY A 13 21.41 -6.06 6.04
C GLY A 13 20.58 -7.36 5.96
N VAL A 14 19.48 -7.48 6.72
CA VAL A 14 18.65 -8.68 6.81
C VAL A 14 17.20 -8.36 6.44
N GLY A 15 16.59 -9.18 5.58
CA GLY A 15 15.20 -8.97 5.16
C GLY A 15 15.02 -7.83 4.15
N ALA A 16 13.81 -7.25 4.12
CA ALA A 16 13.41 -6.23 3.14
C ALA A 16 13.85 -4.82 3.52
N HIS A 17 14.05 -4.54 4.80
CA HIS A 17 14.37 -3.21 5.32
C HIS A 17 15.35 -3.27 6.49
N ASP A 18 16.06 -2.19 6.68
CA ASP A 18 16.88 -1.92 7.84
C ASP A 18 16.06 -1.09 8.84
N THR A 19 16.09 -1.45 10.13
CA THR A 19 15.28 -0.81 11.16
C THR A 19 16.16 -0.04 12.14
N TYR A 20 15.77 1.21 12.38
CA TYR A 20 16.46 2.12 13.30
C TYR A 20 15.46 2.73 14.27
N LEU A 21 15.75 2.58 15.56
CA LEU A 21 14.91 3.06 16.66
C LEU A 21 15.57 4.23 17.38
N LYS A 22 14.78 5.20 17.82
CA LYS A 22 15.23 6.27 18.72
C LYS A 22 14.10 6.66 19.67
N GLU A 23 14.40 6.59 20.97
CA GLU A 23 13.47 7.04 21.99
C GLU A 23 13.03 8.51 21.78
N PRO A 24 11.80 8.89 22.13
CA PRO A 24 10.78 8.03 22.78
C PRO A 24 9.88 7.26 21.80
N VAL A 25 9.86 7.57 20.48
CA VAL A 25 8.84 7.02 19.57
C VAL A 25 9.28 6.87 18.11
N TYR A 26 10.53 7.18 17.79
CA TYR A 26 10.96 7.18 16.41
C TYR A 26 11.36 5.78 15.96
N ASN A 27 10.71 5.32 14.89
CA ASN A 27 11.04 4.10 14.16
C ASN A 27 11.23 4.47 12.69
N PHE A 28 12.41 4.16 12.13
CA PHE A 28 12.69 4.31 10.70
C PHE A 28 12.98 2.95 10.09
N GLU A 29 12.23 2.61 9.05
CA GLU A 29 12.43 1.44 8.23
C GLU A 29 12.93 1.87 6.85
N MET A 30 14.19 1.59 6.58
CA MET A 30 14.82 1.91 5.30
C MET A 30 14.73 0.70 4.38
N HIS A 31 13.75 0.69 3.51
CA HIS A 31 13.50 -0.41 2.58
C HIS A 31 14.62 -0.51 1.53
N ARG A 32 15.19 -1.70 1.42
CA ARG A 32 16.17 -2.08 0.39
C ARG A 32 15.48 -2.69 -0.83
N VAL A 33 14.36 -3.34 -0.60
CA VAL A 33 13.45 -3.88 -1.60
C VAL A 33 12.00 -3.57 -1.18
N LEU A 34 11.10 -3.44 -2.14
CA LEU A 34 9.70 -3.09 -1.86
C LEU A 34 8.91 -4.27 -1.27
N PHE A 35 9.29 -5.49 -1.62
CA PHE A 35 8.68 -6.71 -1.09
C PHE A 35 9.78 -7.68 -0.62
N SER A 36 9.48 -8.49 0.41
CA SER A 36 10.45 -9.47 0.93
C SER A 36 10.65 -10.63 -0.04
N GLU A 37 11.87 -11.22 -0.05
CA GLU A 37 12.30 -12.30 -0.92
C GLU A 37 11.69 -13.68 -0.63
N LYS A 38 10.52 -13.77 0.00
CA LYS A 38 9.90 -15.08 0.25
C LYS A 38 9.50 -15.75 -1.08
N PRO A 39 9.60 -17.11 -1.17
CA PRO A 39 9.21 -17.86 -2.37
C PRO A 39 7.74 -17.59 -2.75
N GLY A 40 7.50 -17.31 -4.01
CA GLY A 40 6.22 -16.80 -4.53
C GLY A 40 6.35 -15.41 -5.11
N ALA A 41 7.56 -14.96 -5.33
CA ALA A 41 8.07 -13.62 -5.54
C ALA A 41 7.83 -13.07 -6.95
N GLU A 42 6.68 -13.30 -7.58
CA GLU A 42 6.25 -12.54 -8.76
C GLU A 42 6.32 -11.04 -8.50
N TRP A 43 6.02 -10.63 -7.28
CA TRP A 43 6.08 -9.27 -6.79
C TRP A 43 7.49 -8.69 -6.75
N ASN A 44 8.48 -9.47 -6.33
CA ASN A 44 9.88 -9.05 -6.34
C ASN A 44 10.44 -8.96 -7.75
N GLN A 45 10.06 -9.89 -8.62
CA GLN A 45 10.44 -9.85 -10.02
C GLN A 45 9.85 -8.63 -10.72
N TYR A 46 8.59 -8.29 -10.43
CA TYR A 46 7.92 -7.11 -10.99
C TYR A 46 8.62 -5.79 -10.60
N TYR A 47 9.15 -5.71 -9.39
CA TYR A 47 9.81 -4.51 -8.87
C TYR A 47 11.35 -4.57 -8.86
N GLN A 48 11.97 -5.57 -9.53
CA GLN A 48 13.43 -5.69 -9.54
C GLN A 48 14.13 -4.49 -10.19
N ASP A 49 13.50 -3.86 -11.16
CA ASP A 49 13.95 -2.70 -11.92
C ASP A 49 13.28 -1.38 -11.48
N VAL A 50 12.66 -1.36 -10.31
CA VAL A 50 11.88 -0.21 -9.83
C VAL A 50 12.65 1.10 -9.89
N LYS A 51 13.96 1.08 -9.65
CA LYS A 51 14.81 2.29 -9.67
C LYS A 51 14.88 2.94 -11.06
N ASP A 52 14.74 2.15 -12.12
CA ASP A 52 14.76 2.64 -13.50
C ASP A 52 13.43 3.27 -13.91
N ARG A 53 12.36 2.98 -13.17
CA ARG A 53 11.01 3.51 -13.38
C ARG A 53 10.70 4.76 -12.55
N LEU A 54 11.55 5.10 -11.58
CA LEU A 54 11.34 6.27 -10.74
C LEU A 54 11.71 7.56 -11.47
N ILE A 55 10.88 8.58 -11.27
CA ILE A 55 11.09 9.94 -11.79
C ILE A 55 11.88 10.72 -10.75
N LYS A 56 12.97 11.38 -11.18
CA LYS A 56 13.76 12.20 -10.29
C LYS A 56 13.05 13.53 -9.99
N ASP A 57 13.00 13.91 -8.72
CA ASP A 57 12.46 15.20 -8.31
C ASP A 57 13.30 16.36 -8.84
N GLY A 58 12.63 17.36 -9.41
CA GLY A 58 13.30 18.56 -9.88
C GLY A 58 13.75 19.50 -8.76
N SER A 59 13.20 19.36 -7.57
CA SER A 59 13.39 20.27 -6.44
C SER A 59 14.43 19.83 -5.42
N ASN A 60 14.86 18.56 -5.46
CA ASN A 60 15.88 18.05 -4.55
C ASN A 60 16.85 17.08 -5.24
N SER A 61 18.04 16.91 -4.64
CA SER A 61 19.12 16.12 -5.27
C SER A 61 18.96 14.61 -5.10
N PHE A 62 18.13 14.16 -4.15
CA PHE A 62 18.03 12.77 -3.71
C PHE A 62 16.61 12.21 -3.79
N GLY A 63 15.59 13.02 -4.09
CA GLY A 63 14.20 12.61 -4.19
C GLY A 63 13.89 11.96 -5.54
N TYR A 64 13.09 10.92 -5.46
CA TYR A 64 12.50 10.23 -6.60
C TYR A 64 11.07 9.83 -6.22
N HIS A 65 10.19 9.77 -7.20
CA HIS A 65 8.80 9.35 -7.02
C HIS A 65 8.37 8.43 -8.14
N PHE A 66 7.30 7.69 -7.91
CA PHE A 66 6.59 6.97 -8.96
C PHE A 66 5.78 7.94 -9.83
N GLU A 67 5.55 7.57 -11.06
CA GLU A 67 4.45 8.11 -11.86
C GLU A 67 3.12 7.69 -11.19
N GLU A 68 2.02 8.43 -11.42
CA GLU A 68 0.79 8.30 -10.66
C GLU A 68 0.16 6.92 -10.73
N ASN A 69 0.13 6.29 -11.91
CA ASN A 69 -0.38 4.93 -12.08
C ASN A 69 0.47 3.90 -11.33
N ASP A 70 1.80 4.00 -11.45
CA ASP A 70 2.74 3.11 -10.75
C ASP A 70 2.67 3.29 -9.23
N LEU A 71 2.45 4.52 -8.74
CA LEU A 71 2.20 4.79 -7.32
C LEU A 71 0.94 4.06 -6.84
N TYR A 72 -0.15 4.19 -7.58
CA TYR A 72 -1.40 3.54 -7.23
C TYR A 72 -1.27 2.02 -7.24
N ILE A 73 -0.65 1.45 -8.29
CA ILE A 73 -0.38 0.01 -8.39
C ILE A 73 0.43 -0.47 -7.18
N TYR A 74 1.48 0.27 -6.79
CA TYR A 74 2.28 -0.08 -5.61
C TYR A 74 1.46 -0.07 -4.32
N VAL A 75 0.68 0.98 -4.09
CA VAL A 75 -0.14 1.11 -2.86
C VAL A 75 -1.17 -0.03 -2.77
N ILE A 76 -1.84 -0.35 -3.87
CA ILE A 76 -2.84 -1.42 -3.91
C ILE A 76 -2.18 -2.81 -3.77
N ALA A 77 -1.08 -3.06 -4.48
CA ALA A 77 -0.36 -4.33 -4.36
C ALA A 77 0.15 -4.55 -2.93
N HIS A 78 0.68 -3.51 -2.30
CA HIS A 78 1.14 -3.57 -0.92
C HIS A 78 -0.02 -3.86 0.06
N ALA A 79 -1.15 -3.18 -0.11
CA ALA A 79 -2.36 -3.43 0.68
C ALA A 79 -2.89 -4.85 0.49
N TYR A 80 -2.91 -5.35 -0.75
CA TYR A 80 -3.35 -6.70 -1.07
C TYR A 80 -2.45 -7.78 -0.44
N LYS A 81 -1.13 -7.55 -0.44
CA LYS A 81 -0.20 -8.44 0.27
C LYS A 81 -0.57 -8.58 1.75
N HIS A 82 -0.89 -7.46 2.41
CA HIS A 82 -1.31 -7.49 3.81
C HIS A 82 -2.69 -8.15 3.98
N HIS A 83 -3.65 -7.84 3.12
CA HIS A 83 -4.96 -8.47 3.09
C HIS A 83 -4.86 -10.01 3.00
N LYS A 84 -3.97 -10.55 2.19
CA LYS A 84 -3.74 -12.00 2.06
C LYS A 84 -2.99 -12.63 3.23
N GLY A 85 -2.40 -11.83 4.09
CA GLY A 85 -1.58 -12.27 5.21
C GLY A 85 -2.15 -11.87 6.57
N SER A 86 -1.65 -10.78 7.12
CA SER A 86 -1.98 -10.29 8.46
C SER A 86 -3.26 -9.44 8.55
N GLY A 87 -3.94 -9.22 7.42
CA GLY A 87 -5.00 -8.23 7.30
C GLY A 87 -4.46 -6.84 6.98
N THR A 88 -5.26 -6.03 6.29
CA THR A 88 -4.97 -4.61 6.04
C THR A 88 -6.00 -3.76 6.78
N GLY A 89 -5.59 -2.58 7.28
CA GLY A 89 -6.45 -1.75 8.12
C GLY A 89 -7.29 -0.75 7.33
N ILE A 90 -8.17 -0.04 8.05
CA ILE A 90 -9.08 0.97 7.49
C ILE A 90 -8.37 2.09 6.75
N ARG A 91 -7.09 2.34 7.05
CA ARG A 91 -6.27 3.33 6.33
C ARG A 91 -6.19 3.02 4.83
N THR A 92 -6.13 1.76 4.44
CA THR A 92 -6.12 1.34 3.04
C THR A 92 -7.31 1.88 2.24
N LEU A 93 -8.50 1.90 2.86
CA LEU A 93 -9.71 2.45 2.24
C LEU A 93 -9.58 3.97 2.02
N THR A 94 -9.02 4.66 3.00
CA THR A 94 -8.80 6.12 2.93
C THR A 94 -7.75 6.46 1.88
N ASP A 95 -6.61 5.74 1.86
CA ASP A 95 -5.54 5.96 0.90
C ASP A 95 -6.03 5.70 -0.53
N CYS A 96 -6.81 4.64 -0.76
CA CYS A 96 -7.44 4.35 -2.04
C CYS A 96 -8.37 5.51 -2.48
N TYR A 97 -9.22 6.01 -1.60
CA TYR A 97 -10.12 7.13 -1.91
C TYR A 97 -9.34 8.40 -2.27
N ILE A 98 -8.38 8.80 -1.43
CA ILE A 98 -7.61 10.03 -1.63
C ILE A 98 -6.82 9.99 -2.94
N LEU A 99 -6.19 8.88 -3.27
CA LEU A 99 -5.45 8.74 -4.52
C LEU A 99 -6.38 8.82 -5.74
N ASN A 100 -7.55 8.18 -5.68
CA ASN A 100 -8.53 8.27 -6.77
C ASN A 100 -9.06 9.69 -6.97
N GLU A 101 -9.33 10.43 -5.88
CA GLU A 101 -9.77 11.83 -5.98
C GLU A 101 -8.65 12.76 -6.50
N ALA A 102 -7.41 12.53 -6.04
CA ALA A 102 -6.29 13.37 -6.41
C ALA A 102 -5.86 13.21 -7.88
N TYR A 103 -5.99 12.00 -8.43
CA TYR A 103 -5.46 11.64 -9.74
C TYR A 103 -6.53 11.10 -10.72
N VAL A 104 -7.81 11.41 -10.49
CA VAL A 104 -8.95 10.90 -11.28
C VAL A 104 -8.78 11.07 -12.79
N ASP A 105 -8.23 12.19 -13.22
CA ASP A 105 -8.01 12.52 -14.64
C ASP A 105 -6.69 11.96 -15.20
N HIS A 106 -5.84 11.38 -14.35
CA HIS A 106 -4.51 10.87 -14.69
C HIS A 106 -4.47 9.34 -14.75
N PHE A 107 -5.40 8.66 -14.08
CA PHE A 107 -5.36 7.21 -14.00
C PHE A 107 -5.84 6.54 -15.29
N ASP A 108 -4.98 5.63 -15.80
CA ASP A 108 -5.33 4.64 -16.80
C ASP A 108 -5.76 3.33 -16.10
N TYR A 109 -7.05 3.18 -15.85
CA TYR A 109 -7.59 2.01 -15.17
C TYR A 109 -7.45 0.71 -15.95
N GLU A 110 -7.31 0.77 -17.27
CA GLU A 110 -7.02 -0.43 -18.07
C GLU A 110 -5.60 -0.91 -17.80
N TYR A 111 -4.62 -0.01 -17.85
CA TYR A 111 -3.23 -0.29 -17.48
C TYR A 111 -3.13 -0.77 -16.02
N ILE A 112 -3.69 -0.03 -15.08
CA ILE A 112 -3.71 -0.40 -13.65
C ILE A 112 -4.26 -1.81 -13.45
N GLY A 113 -5.38 -2.14 -14.10
CA GLY A 113 -6.02 -3.45 -13.99
C GLY A 113 -5.16 -4.59 -14.55
N GLN A 114 -4.46 -4.35 -15.67
CA GLN A 114 -3.54 -5.32 -16.27
C GLN A 114 -2.33 -5.59 -15.35
N GLU A 115 -1.73 -4.53 -14.81
CA GLU A 115 -0.58 -4.64 -13.91
C GLU A 115 -0.96 -5.31 -12.58
N LEU A 116 -2.10 -4.95 -12.00
CA LEU A 116 -2.60 -5.59 -10.76
C LEU A 116 -3.00 -7.07 -10.96
N ALA A 117 -3.31 -7.49 -12.19
CA ALA A 117 -3.57 -8.89 -12.49
C ALA A 117 -2.33 -9.77 -12.28
N VAL A 118 -1.13 -9.23 -12.47
CA VAL A 118 0.14 -9.93 -12.18
C VAL A 118 0.21 -10.36 -10.71
N PHE A 119 -0.37 -9.56 -9.81
CA PHE A 119 -0.43 -9.85 -8.38
C PHE A 119 -1.68 -10.64 -7.95
N GLY A 120 -2.63 -10.86 -8.88
CA GLY A 120 -3.97 -11.37 -8.54
C GLY A 120 -4.82 -10.38 -7.74
N ALA A 121 -4.50 -9.07 -7.82
CA ALA A 121 -5.09 -8.01 -6.99
C ALA A 121 -6.21 -7.23 -7.67
N SER A 122 -6.55 -7.52 -8.93
CA SER A 122 -7.52 -6.72 -9.71
C SER A 122 -8.92 -6.70 -9.09
N GLU A 123 -9.42 -7.84 -8.60
CA GLU A 123 -10.74 -7.91 -7.96
C GLU A 123 -10.74 -7.16 -6.60
N PHE A 124 -9.65 -7.30 -5.83
CA PHE A 124 -9.47 -6.56 -4.59
C PHE A 124 -9.50 -5.05 -4.83
N GLU A 125 -8.76 -4.56 -5.83
CA GLU A 125 -8.74 -3.14 -6.20
C GLU A 125 -10.14 -2.64 -6.56
N GLN A 126 -10.84 -3.33 -7.45
CA GLN A 126 -12.18 -2.93 -7.89
C GLN A 126 -13.17 -2.84 -6.71
N THR A 127 -13.13 -3.83 -5.82
CA THR A 127 -13.98 -3.87 -4.63
C THR A 127 -13.60 -2.73 -3.67
N LEU A 128 -12.32 -2.53 -3.42
CA LEU A 128 -11.80 -1.49 -2.53
C LEU A 128 -12.16 -0.08 -3.04
N ARG A 129 -11.93 0.18 -4.31
CA ARG A 129 -12.23 1.47 -4.95
C ARG A 129 -13.74 1.77 -4.95
N SER A 130 -14.57 0.80 -5.30
CA SER A 130 -16.03 0.94 -5.25
C SER A 130 -16.50 1.20 -3.81
N LEU A 131 -16.00 0.45 -2.84
CA LEU A 131 -16.31 0.64 -1.43
C LEU A 131 -15.86 2.03 -0.93
N ALA A 132 -14.65 2.45 -1.25
CA ALA A 132 -14.09 3.74 -0.86
C ALA A 132 -14.97 4.90 -1.37
N HIS A 133 -15.36 4.86 -2.63
CA HIS A 133 -16.26 5.85 -3.23
C HIS A 133 -17.63 5.88 -2.52
N LYS A 134 -18.24 4.72 -2.27
CA LYS A 134 -19.53 4.64 -1.57
C LYS A 134 -19.48 5.17 -0.13
N ILE A 135 -18.35 4.99 0.54
CA ILE A 135 -18.20 5.43 1.95
C ILE A 135 -17.89 6.93 2.05
N PHE A 136 -17.01 7.45 1.19
CA PHE A 136 -16.46 8.80 1.35
C PHE A 136 -17.05 9.84 0.40
N ALA A 137 -17.37 9.49 -0.86
CA ALA A 137 -17.89 10.44 -1.83
C ALA A 137 -19.39 10.67 -1.71
N SER A 138 -20.15 9.74 -1.12
CA SER A 138 -21.60 9.84 -1.07
C SER A 138 -22.08 10.69 0.12
N GLU A 139 -22.75 11.78 -0.16
CA GLU A 139 -23.55 12.53 0.84
C GLU A 139 -24.86 11.79 1.21
N ASP A 140 -25.31 10.87 0.36
CA ASP A 140 -26.53 10.10 0.56
C ASP A 140 -26.25 8.83 1.40
N MET A 141 -26.70 8.85 2.65
CA MET A 141 -26.67 7.68 3.54
C MET A 141 -27.37 6.44 2.95
N GLY A 142 -28.26 6.61 1.99
CA GLY A 142 -28.92 5.50 1.29
C GLY A 142 -27.95 4.69 0.41
N GLN A 143 -26.89 5.30 -0.10
CA GLN A 143 -25.88 4.57 -0.90
C GLN A 143 -24.99 3.69 -0.02
N LYS A 144 -24.70 4.10 1.23
CA LYS A 144 -23.95 3.29 2.20
C LYS A 144 -24.66 1.97 2.54
N ASN A 145 -25.97 1.92 2.36
CA ASN A 145 -26.77 0.71 2.57
C ASN A 145 -26.81 -0.22 1.33
N ARG A 146 -26.19 0.18 0.21
CA ARG A 146 -26.16 -0.60 -1.05
C ARG A 146 -24.83 -1.30 -1.30
N LEU A 147 -24.12 -1.64 -0.23
CA LEU A 147 -22.88 -2.43 -0.36
C LEU A 147 -23.21 -3.83 -0.88
N THR A 148 -22.40 -4.32 -1.81
CA THR A 148 -22.40 -5.72 -2.21
C THR A 148 -21.97 -6.61 -1.05
N GLU A 149 -22.12 -7.91 -1.17
CA GLU A 149 -21.64 -8.86 -0.16
C GLU A 149 -20.12 -8.75 0.00
N GLN A 150 -19.38 -8.75 -1.10
CA GLN A 150 -17.92 -8.59 -1.12
C GLN A 150 -17.46 -7.28 -0.47
N GLU A 151 -18.14 -6.16 -0.75
CA GLU A 151 -17.83 -4.88 -0.12
C GLU A 151 -18.09 -4.89 1.40
N ARG A 152 -19.16 -5.57 1.85
CA ARG A 152 -19.44 -5.72 3.29
C ARG A 152 -18.41 -6.59 4.00
N GLU A 153 -17.98 -7.67 3.36
CA GLU A 153 -16.95 -8.56 3.88
C GLU A 153 -15.63 -7.80 4.01
N LEU A 154 -15.20 -7.11 2.93
CA LEU A 154 -13.99 -6.31 2.94
C LEU A 154 -14.04 -5.18 3.99
N LEU A 155 -15.15 -4.45 4.09
CA LEU A 155 -15.32 -3.40 5.10
C LEU A 155 -15.22 -3.98 6.52
N THR A 156 -15.84 -5.13 6.75
CA THR A 156 -15.79 -5.81 8.04
C THR A 156 -14.36 -6.18 8.41
N GLU A 157 -13.62 -6.77 7.47
CA GLU A 157 -12.21 -7.12 7.67
C GLU A 157 -11.36 -5.87 7.98
N LEU A 158 -11.49 -4.81 7.18
CA LEU A 158 -10.76 -3.56 7.38
C LEU A 158 -11.03 -2.95 8.76
N MET A 159 -12.27 -2.98 9.24
CA MET A 159 -12.66 -2.48 10.55
C MET A 159 -12.08 -3.33 11.69
N TYR A 160 -12.10 -4.66 11.57
CA TYR A 160 -11.54 -5.56 12.58
C TYR A 160 -10.01 -5.53 12.62
N SER A 161 -9.37 -5.26 11.50
CA SER A 161 -7.90 -5.12 11.42
C SER A 161 -7.37 -3.82 12.00
N GLY A 162 -8.25 -2.89 12.42
CA GLY A 162 -7.85 -1.59 12.97
C GLY A 162 -7.27 -0.64 11.92
N THR A 163 -6.28 0.18 12.33
CA THR A 163 -5.72 1.21 11.42
C THR A 163 -4.71 0.62 10.43
N TYR A 164 -3.91 -0.34 10.86
CA TYR A 164 -2.75 -0.87 10.12
C TYR A 164 -2.74 -2.41 9.99
N GLY A 165 -3.80 -3.09 10.33
CA GLY A 165 -3.82 -4.55 10.47
C GLY A 165 -3.58 -4.99 11.92
N THR A 166 -3.72 -6.29 12.20
CA THR A 166 -3.55 -6.83 13.55
C THR A 166 -2.32 -7.71 13.66
N VAL A 167 -1.62 -7.60 14.81
CA VAL A 167 -0.47 -8.47 15.11
C VAL A 167 -0.89 -9.95 15.22
N ALA A 168 -2.13 -10.22 15.59
CA ALA A 168 -2.65 -11.61 15.70
C ALA A 168 -2.73 -12.35 14.35
N GLY A 169 -2.75 -11.63 13.22
CA GLY A 169 -2.69 -12.22 11.86
C GLY A 169 -1.27 -12.54 11.39
N MET A 170 -0.23 -12.24 12.18
CA MET A 170 1.18 -12.47 11.81
C MET A 170 1.74 -13.82 12.32
N VAL A 171 0.93 -14.69 12.91
CA VAL A 171 1.35 -16.00 13.48
C VAL A 171 1.09 -17.13 12.51
#